data_01614a9c4b8065ed8a50697e6f447e1a
#
_entry.id   01614a9c4b8065ed8a50697e6f447e1a
#
_cell.length_a   1.000
_cell.length_b   1.000
_cell.length_c   1.000
_cell.angle_alpha   90.00
_cell.angle_beta   90.00
_cell.angle_gamma   90.00
#
_symmetry.space_group_name_H-M   'P 1'
#
loop_
_entity.id
_entity.type
_entity.pdbx_description
1 polymer ?
#
loop_
_entity_poly.entity_id
_entity_poly.type
_entity_poly.pdbx_seq_one_letter_code
_entity_poly.pdbx_strand_id
1 'polypeptide(L)'
;MKLTVETVVDTDLAKAWSAYNSPEDIVRWNAASDDWHSPRSEVDLREGGTFCTRMEARDGSMGFDFGGTYTRVIPQELVAYRLGDGREATVRFSQEPEGVRVRVEFDAETMNPPEMQQQGWQAILDNFGRYVEGKG
;
A
#
# COMPACT_ATOMS: atom_id res chain seq x y z
N MET A 1 12.90 -5.51 12.63
CA MET A 1 12.30 -4.25 13.14
C MET A 1 11.01 -3.99 12.40
N LYS A 2 9.95 -3.73 13.13
CA LYS A 2 8.65 -3.36 12.55
C LYS A 2 8.47 -1.85 12.58
N LEU A 3 7.98 -1.31 11.47
CA LEU A 3 7.62 0.11 11.35
C LEU A 3 6.12 0.22 11.10
N THR A 4 5.54 1.34 11.50
CA THR A 4 4.10 1.58 11.33
C THR A 4 3.87 2.94 10.71
N VAL A 5 2.95 2.98 9.73
CA VAL A 5 2.42 4.23 9.17
C VAL A 5 0.91 4.15 9.18
N GLU A 6 0.23 5.29 9.27
CA GLU A 6 -1.22 5.31 9.26
C GLU A 6 -1.79 6.62 8.74
N THR A 7 -3.04 6.56 8.30
CA THR A 7 -3.79 7.74 7.89
C THR A 7 -5.27 7.51 8.16
N VAL A 8 -6.03 8.60 8.29
CA VAL A 8 -7.49 8.54 8.39
C VAL A 8 -8.04 9.17 7.11
N VAL A 9 -8.91 8.43 6.41
CA VAL A 9 -9.44 8.82 5.10
C VAL A 9 -10.93 9.08 5.24
N ASP A 10 -11.39 10.22 4.76
CA ASP A 10 -12.82 10.59 4.80
C ASP A 10 -13.59 9.79 3.74
N THR A 11 -13.95 8.56 4.10
CA THR A 11 -14.65 7.62 3.23
C THR A 11 -15.28 6.50 4.07
N ASP A 12 -15.89 5.51 3.43
CA ASP A 12 -16.39 4.32 4.10
C ASP A 12 -15.46 3.12 3.90
N LEU A 13 -15.69 2.05 4.69
CA LEU A 13 -14.85 0.85 4.67
C LEU A 13 -14.83 0.18 3.30
N ALA A 14 -15.98 0.06 2.64
CA ALA A 14 -16.05 -0.62 1.35
C ALA A 14 -15.22 0.09 0.31
N LYS A 15 -15.28 1.42 0.27
CA LYS A 15 -14.54 2.23 -0.68
C LYS A 15 -13.04 2.22 -0.41
N ALA A 16 -12.64 2.36 0.87
CA ALA A 16 -11.23 2.30 1.26
C ALA A 16 -10.63 0.94 0.91
N TRP A 17 -11.32 -0.15 1.25
CA TRP A 17 -10.88 -1.50 0.95
C TRP A 17 -10.72 -1.72 -0.55
N SER A 18 -11.73 -1.34 -1.34
CA SER A 18 -11.70 -1.52 -2.79
C SER A 18 -10.56 -0.72 -3.43
N ALA A 19 -10.40 0.54 -3.06
CA ALA A 19 -9.36 1.39 -3.64
C ALA A 19 -7.95 0.91 -3.28
N TYR A 20 -7.78 0.35 -2.09
CA TYR A 20 -6.47 -0.15 -1.67
C TYR A 20 -6.05 -1.41 -2.43
N ASN A 21 -7.01 -2.25 -2.81
CA ASN A 21 -6.74 -3.59 -3.32
C ASN A 21 -7.04 -3.79 -4.81
N SER A 22 -7.68 -2.83 -5.48
CA SER A 22 -8.01 -2.96 -6.90
C SER A 22 -6.86 -2.46 -7.78
N PRO A 23 -6.42 -3.25 -8.77
CA PRO A 23 -5.31 -2.84 -9.65
C PRO A 23 -5.55 -1.50 -10.35
N GLU A 24 -6.78 -1.24 -10.80
CA GLU A 24 -7.12 0.00 -11.48
C GLU A 24 -6.91 1.23 -10.60
N ASP A 25 -7.10 1.07 -9.30
CA ASP A 25 -6.89 2.15 -8.34
C ASP A 25 -5.44 2.25 -7.91
N ILE A 26 -4.78 1.10 -7.67
CA ILE A 26 -3.40 1.06 -7.20
C ILE A 26 -2.47 1.83 -8.14
N VAL A 27 -2.64 1.70 -9.45
CA VAL A 27 -1.80 2.41 -10.41
C VAL A 27 -1.94 3.92 -10.34
N ARG A 28 -2.96 4.43 -9.65
CA ARG A 28 -3.21 5.87 -9.53
C ARG A 28 -2.64 6.49 -8.26
N TRP A 29 -2.45 5.70 -7.20
CA TRP A 29 -1.96 6.28 -5.93
C TRP A 29 -0.63 5.71 -5.45
N ASN A 30 -0.15 4.60 -5.99
CA ASN A 30 0.99 3.89 -5.43
C ASN A 30 2.32 4.51 -5.85
N ALA A 31 2.61 5.69 -5.32
CA ALA A 31 3.87 6.39 -5.52
C ALA A 31 4.14 7.31 -4.34
N ALA A 32 5.40 7.43 -3.93
CA ALA A 32 5.79 8.29 -2.82
C ALA A 32 5.94 9.75 -3.24
N SER A 33 6.16 10.01 -4.53
CA SER A 33 6.36 11.36 -5.06
C SER A 33 5.98 11.39 -6.54
N ASP A 34 5.91 12.60 -7.10
CA ASP A 34 5.55 12.79 -8.51
C ASP A 34 6.63 12.28 -9.47
N ASP A 35 7.84 12.00 -8.98
CA ASP A 35 8.92 11.45 -9.79
C ASP A 35 8.72 9.96 -10.11
N TRP A 36 7.79 9.31 -9.43
CA TRP A 36 7.53 7.89 -9.58
C TRP A 36 6.09 7.64 -10.00
N HIS A 37 5.87 6.48 -10.63
CA HIS A 37 4.53 6.03 -10.97
C HIS A 37 4.46 4.49 -10.96
N SER A 38 3.25 3.97 -10.96
CA SER A 38 3.01 2.53 -11.05
C SER A 38 2.24 2.27 -12.34
N PRO A 39 2.93 1.88 -13.43
CA PRO A 39 2.26 1.73 -14.73
C PRO A 39 1.36 0.52 -14.84
N ARG A 40 1.53 -0.49 -13.97
CA ARG A 40 0.67 -1.67 -13.98
C ARG A 40 0.63 -2.33 -12.62
N SER A 41 -0.47 -3.04 -12.36
CA SER A 41 -0.66 -3.81 -11.14
C SER A 41 -1.52 -5.04 -11.43
N GLU A 42 -1.21 -6.15 -10.77
CA GLU A 42 -1.98 -7.38 -10.83
C GLU A 42 -2.26 -7.83 -9.40
N VAL A 43 -3.48 -8.23 -9.10
CA VAL A 43 -3.90 -8.62 -7.76
C VAL A 43 -4.81 -9.85 -7.84
N ASP A 44 -4.45 -10.89 -7.08
CA ASP A 44 -5.31 -12.05 -6.85
C ASP A 44 -5.63 -12.04 -5.35
N LEU A 45 -6.68 -11.34 -4.97
CA LEU A 45 -6.98 -11.00 -3.58
C LEU A 45 -7.64 -12.16 -2.84
N ARG A 46 -6.81 -13.11 -2.43
CA ARG A 46 -7.23 -14.27 -1.62
C ARG A 46 -6.00 -14.80 -0.89
N GLU A 47 -6.23 -15.53 0.20
CA GLU A 47 -5.13 -16.19 0.90
C GLU A 47 -4.44 -17.17 -0.04
N GLY A 48 -3.12 -17.08 -0.13
CA GLY A 48 -2.34 -17.85 -1.09
C GLY A 48 -2.25 -17.24 -2.47
N GLY A 49 -3.06 -16.21 -2.78
CA GLY A 49 -2.95 -15.48 -4.04
C GLY A 49 -1.76 -14.53 -4.04
N THR A 50 -1.40 -14.03 -5.21
CA THR A 50 -0.24 -13.15 -5.37
C THR A 50 -0.65 -11.79 -5.87
N PHE A 51 0.22 -10.81 -5.66
CA PHE A 51 0.07 -9.47 -6.25
C PHE A 51 1.43 -9.01 -6.78
N CYS A 52 1.40 -8.13 -7.77
CA CYS A 52 2.61 -7.51 -8.29
C CYS A 52 2.26 -6.14 -8.85
N THR A 53 2.92 -5.10 -8.35
CA THR A 53 2.77 -3.74 -8.83
C THR A 53 4.13 -3.26 -9.32
N ARG A 54 4.19 -2.85 -10.59
CA ARG A 54 5.41 -2.28 -11.14
C ARG A 54 5.56 -0.84 -10.66
N MET A 55 6.70 -0.50 -10.09
CA MET A 55 7.02 0.86 -9.65
C MET A 55 8.21 1.36 -10.44
N GLU A 56 8.09 2.52 -11.08
CA GLU A 56 9.13 3.09 -11.95
C GLU A 56 9.31 4.58 -11.72
N ALA A 57 10.57 5.02 -11.82
CA ALA A 57 10.84 6.43 -11.93
C ALA A 57 10.34 6.92 -13.30
N ARG A 58 9.71 8.10 -13.35
CA ARG A 58 9.12 8.60 -14.60
C ARG A 58 10.15 8.88 -15.69
N ASP A 59 11.41 9.12 -15.30
CA ASP A 59 12.49 9.33 -16.26
C ASP A 59 13.09 8.01 -16.79
N GLY A 60 12.61 6.86 -16.31
CA GLY A 60 13.07 5.56 -16.74
C GLY A 60 14.38 5.10 -16.11
N SER A 61 14.95 5.86 -15.19
CA SER A 61 16.26 5.55 -14.60
C SER A 61 16.24 4.37 -13.65
N MET A 62 15.10 4.10 -13.01
CA MET A 62 14.96 3.05 -12.00
C MET A 62 13.59 2.41 -12.08
N GLY A 63 13.49 1.17 -11.65
CA GLY A 63 12.22 0.49 -11.54
C GLY A 63 12.36 -0.85 -10.85
N PHE A 64 11.27 -1.33 -10.26
CA PHE A 64 11.24 -2.64 -9.62
C PHE A 64 9.80 -3.13 -9.53
N ASP A 65 9.68 -4.44 -9.30
CA ASP A 65 8.38 -5.06 -9.05
C ASP A 65 8.18 -5.19 -7.55
N PHE A 66 7.09 -4.61 -7.06
CA PHE A 66 6.69 -4.74 -5.66
C PHE A 66 5.58 -5.78 -5.59
N GLY A 67 5.89 -6.95 -5.05
CA GLY A 67 4.93 -8.04 -5.05
C GLY A 67 5.19 -9.07 -3.96
N GLY A 68 4.21 -9.93 -3.77
CA GLY A 68 4.28 -10.97 -2.76
C GLY A 68 3.07 -11.88 -2.78
N THR A 69 2.90 -12.60 -1.68
CA THR A 69 1.83 -13.57 -1.50
C THR A 69 0.97 -13.15 -0.30
N TYR A 70 -0.35 -13.14 -0.49
CA TYR A 70 -1.25 -12.83 0.60
C TYR A 70 -1.27 -13.98 1.60
N THR A 71 -1.03 -13.67 2.87
CA THR A 71 -1.06 -14.64 3.96
C THR A 71 -2.39 -14.62 4.72
N ARG A 72 -3.08 -13.47 4.73
CA ARG A 72 -4.42 -13.34 5.30
C ARG A 72 -5.22 -12.30 4.53
N VAL A 73 -6.50 -12.58 4.32
CA VAL A 73 -7.44 -11.62 3.71
C VAL A 73 -8.76 -11.71 4.47
N ILE A 74 -9.11 -10.65 5.17
CA ILE A 74 -10.39 -10.51 5.86
C ILE A 74 -11.06 -9.27 5.27
N PRO A 75 -12.08 -9.45 4.40
CA PRO A 75 -12.66 -8.33 3.66
C PRO A 75 -13.04 -7.15 4.54
N GLN A 76 -12.64 -5.95 4.12
CA GLN A 76 -12.92 -4.68 4.79
C GLN A 76 -12.30 -4.56 6.19
N GLU A 77 -11.37 -5.45 6.54
CA GLU A 77 -10.78 -5.46 7.88
C GLU A 77 -9.25 -5.55 7.82
N LEU A 78 -8.71 -6.55 7.08
CA LEU A 78 -7.29 -6.81 7.13
C LEU A 78 -6.80 -7.49 5.87
N VAL A 79 -5.63 -7.06 5.39
CA VAL A 79 -4.85 -7.82 4.41
C VAL A 79 -3.41 -7.90 4.91
N ALA A 80 -2.84 -9.11 4.86
CA ALA A 80 -1.45 -9.32 5.23
C ALA A 80 -0.76 -10.08 4.09
N TYR A 81 0.52 -9.76 3.88
CA TYR A 81 1.28 -10.39 2.81
C TYR A 81 2.74 -10.55 3.18
N ARG A 82 3.39 -11.47 2.44
CA ARG A 82 4.83 -11.70 2.55
C ARG A 82 5.47 -11.35 1.21
N LEU A 83 6.50 -10.52 1.26
CA LEU A 83 7.29 -10.17 0.09
C LEU A 83 8.25 -11.29 -0.29
N GLY A 84 8.83 -11.21 -1.50
CA GLY A 84 9.71 -12.27 -2.00
C GLY A 84 10.96 -12.51 -1.16
N ASP A 85 11.40 -11.52 -0.40
CA ASP A 85 12.58 -11.65 0.48
C ASP A 85 12.21 -12.09 1.90
N GLY A 86 10.93 -12.40 2.16
CA GLY A 86 10.47 -12.89 3.46
C GLY A 86 9.97 -11.80 4.41
N ARG A 87 10.08 -10.53 4.05
CA ARG A 87 9.51 -9.45 4.86
C ARG A 87 7.99 -9.50 4.80
N GLU A 88 7.36 -9.13 5.90
CA GLU A 88 5.90 -9.18 6.03
C GLU A 88 5.31 -7.81 6.29
N ALA A 89 4.07 -7.62 5.86
CA ALA A 89 3.32 -6.41 6.15
C ALA A 89 1.86 -6.77 6.43
N THR A 90 1.23 -5.94 7.27
CA THR A 90 -0.19 -6.08 7.60
C THR A 90 -0.86 -4.72 7.44
N VAL A 91 -1.98 -4.70 6.74
CA VAL A 91 -2.78 -3.48 6.53
C VAL A 91 -4.13 -3.69 7.21
N ARG A 92 -4.46 -2.81 8.17
CA ARG A 92 -5.72 -2.89 8.92
C ARG A 92 -6.60 -1.71 8.59
N PHE A 93 -7.89 -1.98 8.46
CA PHE A 93 -8.91 -0.98 8.15
C PHE A 93 -9.89 -0.94 9.31
N SER A 94 -10.17 0.25 9.84
CA SER A 94 -11.16 0.39 10.92
C SER A 94 -11.99 1.65 10.73
N GLN A 95 -13.32 1.51 10.91
CA GLN A 95 -14.23 2.64 10.81
C GLN A 95 -14.16 3.46 12.10
N GLU A 96 -13.99 4.77 11.94
CA GLU A 96 -13.94 5.72 13.05
C GLU A 96 -14.89 6.89 12.75
N PRO A 97 -15.18 7.75 13.75
CA PRO A 97 -16.09 8.88 13.50
C PRO A 97 -15.64 9.82 12.38
N GLU A 98 -14.34 10.00 12.20
CA GLU A 98 -13.77 10.90 11.18
C GLU A 98 -13.65 10.23 9.80
N GLY A 99 -13.76 8.90 9.73
CA GLY A 99 -13.56 8.17 8.49
C GLY A 99 -12.97 6.80 8.74
N VAL A 100 -12.16 6.31 7.81
CA VAL A 100 -11.53 5.00 7.90
C VAL A 100 -10.05 5.18 8.24
N ARG A 101 -9.62 4.55 9.34
CA ARG A 101 -8.20 4.50 9.67
C ARG A 101 -7.58 3.34 8.91
N VAL A 102 -6.52 3.62 8.15
CA VAL A 102 -5.72 2.62 7.46
C VAL A 102 -4.35 2.60 8.12
N ARG A 103 -3.99 1.46 8.71
CA ARG A 103 -2.73 1.30 9.43
C ARG A 103 -1.92 0.19 8.80
N VAL A 104 -0.68 0.51 8.42
CA VAL A 104 0.24 -0.43 7.81
C VAL A 104 1.40 -0.68 8.76
N GLU A 105 1.60 -1.95 9.14
CA GLU A 105 2.76 -2.38 9.91
C GLU A 105 3.60 -3.25 9.00
N PHE A 106 4.89 -2.95 8.86
CA PHE A 106 5.75 -3.66 7.92
C PHE A 106 7.15 -3.87 8.48
N ASP A 107 7.82 -4.93 7.99
CA ASP A 107 9.20 -5.20 8.33
C ASP A 107 10.12 -4.24 7.59
N ALA A 108 11.01 -3.58 8.33
CA ALA A 108 12.04 -2.74 7.73
C ALA A 108 13.04 -3.62 6.97
N GLU A 109 13.50 -3.15 5.81
CA GLU A 109 14.62 -3.77 5.12
C GLU A 109 15.93 -3.26 5.72
N THR A 110 17.08 -3.81 5.31
CA THR A 110 18.34 -3.54 5.97
C THR A 110 19.24 -2.56 5.21
N MET A 111 18.86 -2.14 4.01
CA MET A 111 19.70 -1.33 3.14
C MET A 111 19.55 0.18 3.33
N ASN A 112 18.40 0.61 3.84
CA ASN A 112 18.08 2.03 4.03
C ASN A 112 17.76 2.31 5.49
N PRO A 113 17.99 3.55 5.99
CA PRO A 113 17.63 3.91 7.36
C PRO A 113 16.13 3.73 7.61
N PRO A 114 15.73 3.25 8.80
CA PRO A 114 14.31 3.06 9.11
C PRO A 114 13.46 4.31 8.92
N GLU A 115 13.97 5.48 9.25
CA GLU A 115 13.24 6.75 9.10
C GLU A 115 12.93 7.04 7.64
N MET A 116 13.85 6.74 6.73
CA MET A 116 13.65 6.93 5.29
C MET A 116 12.57 5.99 4.77
N GLN A 117 12.60 4.73 5.21
CA GLN A 117 11.58 3.75 4.82
C GLN A 117 10.20 4.18 5.33
N GLN A 118 10.11 4.60 6.59
CA GLN A 118 8.86 5.05 7.18
C GLN A 118 8.29 6.25 6.44
N GLN A 119 9.13 7.21 6.07
CA GLN A 119 8.69 8.38 5.29
C GLN A 119 8.17 7.99 3.92
N GLY A 120 8.83 7.05 3.25
CA GLY A 120 8.40 6.58 1.93
C GLY A 120 7.05 5.87 1.99
N TRP A 121 6.87 4.95 2.93
CA TRP A 121 5.61 4.25 3.10
C TRP A 121 4.49 5.21 3.51
N GLN A 122 4.78 6.18 4.39
CA GLN A 122 3.81 7.20 4.78
C GLN A 122 3.38 8.06 3.60
N ALA A 123 4.33 8.46 2.75
CA ALA A 123 4.02 9.28 1.57
C ALA A 123 3.09 8.55 0.60
N ILE A 124 3.33 7.25 0.39
CA ILE A 124 2.45 6.42 -0.45
C ILE A 124 1.05 6.35 0.16
N LEU A 125 0.98 6.12 1.47
CA LEU A 125 -0.30 6.02 2.17
C LEU A 125 -1.06 7.36 2.14
N ASP A 126 -0.35 8.47 2.25
CA ASP A 126 -0.96 9.80 2.15
C ASP A 126 -1.52 10.03 0.74
N ASN A 127 -0.83 9.57 -0.29
CA ASN A 127 -1.34 9.62 -1.66
C ASN A 127 -2.61 8.79 -1.83
N PHE A 128 -2.64 7.61 -1.22
CA PHE A 128 -3.84 6.79 -1.19
C PHE A 128 -5.01 7.56 -0.60
N GLY A 129 -4.79 8.21 0.55
CA GLY A 129 -5.83 9.00 1.21
C GLY A 129 -6.37 10.12 0.33
N ARG A 130 -5.47 10.88 -0.29
CA ARG A 130 -5.87 11.97 -1.20
C ARG A 130 -6.66 11.44 -2.40
N TYR A 131 -6.22 10.33 -2.96
CA TYR A 131 -6.90 9.71 -4.10
C TYR A 131 -8.34 9.30 -3.75
N VAL A 132 -8.50 8.61 -2.61
CA VAL A 132 -9.81 8.12 -2.19
C VAL A 132 -10.75 9.28 -1.86
N GLU A 133 -10.23 10.36 -1.29
CA GLU A 133 -11.03 11.55 -0.97
C GLU A 133 -11.34 12.41 -2.21
N GLY A 134 -10.85 12.01 -3.36
CA GLY A 134 -11.08 12.76 -4.60
C GLY A 134 -10.19 13.98 -4.77
N LYS A 135 -9.09 14.05 -4.03
CA LYS A 135 -8.18 15.21 -4.05
C LYS A 135 -6.89 14.95 -4.81
N GLY A 136 -6.72 13.76 -5.26
CA GLY A 136 -5.50 13.33 -5.92
C GLY A 136 -5.67 13.03 -7.35
#